data_6a43b381c0699144b5a7035bcb45ab02
#
_entry.id   6a43b381c0699144b5a7035bcb45ab02
#
_cell.length_a   1.000
_cell.length_b   1.000
_cell.length_c   1.000
_cell.angle_alpha   90.00
_cell.angle_beta   90.00
_cell.angle_gamma   90.00
#
_symmetry.space_group_name_H-M   'P 1'
#
loop_
_entity.id
_entity.type
_entity.pdbx_description
1 polymer ?
#
loop_
_entity_poly.entity_id
_entity_poly.type
_entity_poly.pdbx_seq_one_letter_code
_entity_poly.pdbx_strand_id
1 'polypeptide(L)'
;SLGGEYYENPAKATGNNCFSPYPQINDWYETIKLNYENKDTWEKMLRILLFWLSKGVDGFRCDMIELVPAEFFGWAISRVKERYPDALFIGEAYQIDNYQRYLELGKFDLLYDKSIYYDTLIEVLKGYKGASALSEGWKRLGQMQSSMLNFLENHDEQRISSEFMVRDGMKAIPAVAFSALFNKAPFMLYFGQEFGESGMLEEGFSGKDGRTSIFDYTLVPSINRFLNGKLTKEEKSIYKKYKEILKSATTSIFSYGESFDLGYVNPHSEYFNPEKQFAFLRSSKGKGALVVINFDSQPADIQVNIPLHAFEYLNLKESDKFNSRDKISCKIASYDYLIIKL
;
A
#
# COMPACT_ATOMS: atom_id res chain seq x y z
N SER A 1 -40.93 25.67 -3.86
CA SER A 1 -40.10 25.70 -5.07
C SER A 1 -39.25 26.95 -5.04
N LEU A 2 -37.97 26.82 -4.85
CA LEU A 2 -37.00 27.89 -5.08
C LEU A 2 -36.90 28.01 -6.61
N GLY A 3 -37.61 28.97 -7.18
CA GLY A 3 -37.66 29.23 -8.61
C GLY A 3 -36.36 29.89 -9.09
N GLY A 4 -35.35 29.10 -9.37
CA GLY A 4 -34.13 29.50 -10.04
C GLY A 4 -33.57 28.30 -10.81
N GLU A 5 -32.98 28.56 -11.96
CA GLU A 5 -32.21 27.54 -12.67
C GLU A 5 -31.05 27.09 -11.75
N TYR A 6 -31.03 25.80 -11.44
CA TYR A 6 -30.00 25.21 -10.61
C TYR A 6 -28.98 24.53 -11.53
N TYR A 7 -27.77 25.03 -11.55
CA TYR A 7 -26.69 24.42 -12.29
C TYR A 7 -25.88 23.52 -11.36
N GLU A 8 -25.87 22.24 -11.67
CA GLU A 8 -25.02 21.28 -10.97
C GLU A 8 -23.57 21.40 -11.44
N ASN A 9 -22.65 21.35 -10.52
CA ASN A 9 -21.23 21.40 -10.82
C ASN A 9 -20.66 19.98 -10.67
N PRO A 10 -20.34 19.28 -11.78
CA PRO A 10 -19.77 17.93 -11.71
C PRO A 10 -18.42 17.95 -11.02
N ALA A 11 -18.09 16.87 -10.31
CA ALA A 11 -16.75 16.67 -9.79
C ALA A 11 -15.77 16.42 -10.96
N LYS A 12 -14.51 16.80 -10.76
CA LYS A 12 -13.45 16.58 -11.74
C LYS A 12 -12.36 15.70 -11.17
N ALA A 13 -11.92 14.72 -11.95
CA ALA A 13 -10.84 13.82 -11.58
C ALA A 13 -9.52 14.56 -11.28
N THR A 14 -9.30 15.73 -11.86
CA THR A 14 -8.10 16.56 -11.62
C THR A 14 -8.18 17.44 -10.37
N GLY A 15 -9.31 17.45 -9.67
CA GLY A 15 -9.52 18.31 -8.49
C GLY A 15 -9.60 19.80 -8.81
N ASN A 16 -9.60 20.22 -10.08
CA ASN A 16 -9.73 21.62 -10.40
C ASN A 16 -11.18 22.10 -10.13
N ASN A 17 -11.30 23.31 -9.61
CA ASN A 17 -12.58 23.93 -9.23
C ASN A 17 -13.27 24.65 -10.40
N CYS A 18 -12.81 24.46 -11.63
CA CYS A 18 -13.39 25.13 -12.77
C CYS A 18 -14.72 24.48 -13.13
N PHE A 19 -15.81 25.20 -12.93
CA PHE A 19 -17.10 24.84 -13.48
C PHE A 19 -17.11 25.05 -14.99
N SER A 20 -17.60 24.06 -15.73
CA SER A 20 -17.92 24.18 -17.14
C SER A 20 -19.28 23.57 -17.39
N PRO A 21 -20.23 24.30 -18.02
CA PRO A 21 -21.50 23.72 -18.42
C PRO A 21 -21.35 22.72 -19.59
N TYR A 22 -20.16 22.69 -20.20
CA TYR A 22 -19.87 21.79 -21.31
C TYR A 22 -19.08 20.59 -20.80
N PRO A 23 -19.50 19.36 -21.14
CA PRO A 23 -18.80 18.14 -20.83
C PRO A 23 -17.33 18.19 -21.22
N GLN A 24 -16.45 17.83 -20.28
CA GLN A 24 -15.02 17.64 -20.53
C GLN A 24 -14.65 16.18 -20.24
N ILE A 25 -13.61 15.69 -20.86
CA ILE A 25 -13.20 14.28 -20.76
C ILE A 25 -12.88 13.83 -19.30
N ASN A 26 -12.56 14.79 -18.43
CA ASN A 26 -12.21 14.54 -17.03
C ASN A 26 -13.36 14.85 -16.05
N ASP A 27 -14.55 15.11 -16.53
CA ASP A 27 -15.70 15.37 -15.67
C ASP A 27 -16.40 14.06 -15.32
N TRP A 28 -16.75 13.90 -14.05
CA TRP A 28 -17.55 12.78 -13.56
C TRP A 28 -19.03 13.20 -13.50
N TYR A 29 -19.78 12.87 -14.53
CA TYR A 29 -21.17 13.31 -14.69
C TYR A 29 -22.14 12.70 -13.71
N GLU A 30 -21.81 11.53 -13.17
CA GLU A 30 -22.58 10.79 -12.19
C GLU A 30 -22.39 11.32 -10.75
N THR A 31 -21.48 12.28 -10.56
CA THR A 31 -21.17 12.84 -9.23
C THR A 31 -21.41 14.34 -9.18
N ILE A 32 -21.77 14.83 -8.00
CA ILE A 32 -21.95 16.25 -7.71
C ILE A 32 -20.87 16.70 -6.75
N LYS A 33 -20.20 17.80 -7.06
CA LYS A 33 -19.26 18.42 -6.14
C LYS A 33 -20.02 19.18 -5.05
N LEU A 34 -19.89 18.70 -3.80
CA LEU A 34 -20.52 19.37 -2.66
C LEU A 34 -19.84 20.70 -2.37
N ASN A 35 -20.64 21.70 -1.99
CA ASN A 35 -20.14 23.01 -1.61
C ASN A 35 -19.71 23.04 -0.14
N TYR A 36 -18.42 22.95 0.10
CA TYR A 36 -17.83 23.02 1.45
C TYR A 36 -17.61 24.46 1.97
N GLU A 37 -17.90 25.48 1.22
CA GLU A 37 -18.01 26.85 1.74
C GLU A 37 -19.24 26.98 2.64
N ASN A 38 -20.29 26.21 2.36
CA ASN A 38 -21.49 26.14 3.17
C ASN A 38 -21.25 25.25 4.41
N LYS A 39 -21.31 25.85 5.60
CA LYS A 39 -21.12 25.13 6.88
C LYS A 39 -22.24 24.12 7.18
N ASP A 40 -23.42 24.26 6.63
CA ASP A 40 -24.49 23.26 6.74
C ASP A 40 -24.11 21.94 6.08
N THR A 41 -23.31 21.99 4.98
CA THR A 41 -22.71 20.78 4.37
C THR A 41 -21.82 20.06 5.38
N TRP A 42 -21.00 20.78 6.14
CA TRP A 42 -20.13 20.20 7.17
C TRP A 42 -20.93 19.45 8.23
N GLU A 43 -21.97 20.09 8.75
CA GLU A 43 -22.82 19.50 9.78
C GLU A 43 -23.58 18.26 9.28
N LYS A 44 -24.07 18.30 8.06
CA LYS A 44 -24.75 17.14 7.44
C LYS A 44 -23.78 15.97 7.24
N MET A 45 -22.59 16.21 6.72
CA MET A 45 -21.57 15.18 6.53
C MET A 45 -21.12 14.58 7.88
N LEU A 46 -20.94 15.41 8.92
CA LEU A 46 -20.63 14.92 10.26
C LEU A 46 -21.74 13.99 10.79
N ARG A 47 -23.02 14.37 10.61
CA ARG A 47 -24.15 13.51 11.03
C ARG A 47 -24.15 12.17 10.29
N ILE A 48 -23.78 12.13 9.02
CA ILE A 48 -23.66 10.88 8.25
C ILE A 48 -22.56 9.99 8.84
N LEU A 49 -21.39 10.55 9.15
CA LEU A 49 -20.30 9.80 9.78
C LEU A 49 -20.73 9.22 11.14
N LEU A 50 -21.34 10.05 12.00
CA LEU A 50 -21.83 9.63 13.32
C LEU A 50 -22.96 8.60 13.21
N PHE A 51 -23.82 8.71 12.19
CA PHE A 51 -24.88 7.72 11.95
C PHE A 51 -24.28 6.33 11.66
N TRP A 52 -23.31 6.22 10.77
CA TRP A 52 -22.72 4.94 10.44
C TRP A 52 -21.90 4.35 11.60
N LEU A 53 -21.15 5.17 12.34
CA LEU A 53 -20.48 4.72 13.56
C LEU A 53 -21.48 4.21 14.61
N SER A 54 -22.66 4.82 14.71
CA SER A 54 -23.73 4.31 15.60
C SER A 54 -24.28 2.94 15.16
N LYS A 55 -24.02 2.53 13.91
CA LYS A 55 -24.36 1.20 13.38
C LYS A 55 -23.26 0.16 13.57
N GLY A 56 -22.11 0.58 14.10
CA GLY A 56 -21.02 -0.32 14.45
C GLY A 56 -19.94 -0.48 13.38
N VAL A 57 -19.83 0.47 12.43
CA VAL A 57 -18.64 0.51 11.57
C VAL A 57 -17.42 0.99 12.37
N ASP A 58 -16.22 0.50 12.04
CA ASP A 58 -14.99 0.81 12.76
C ASP A 58 -14.30 2.09 12.23
N GLY A 59 -14.71 2.57 11.06
CA GLY A 59 -14.11 3.75 10.45
C GLY A 59 -14.52 3.94 9.00
N PHE A 60 -13.77 4.79 8.28
CA PHE A 60 -14.11 5.21 6.93
C PHE A 60 -12.87 5.22 6.01
N ARG A 61 -13.02 4.68 4.83
CA ARG A 61 -12.17 5.01 3.69
C ARG A 61 -12.81 6.18 2.97
N CYS A 62 -12.11 7.28 2.89
CA CYS A 62 -12.55 8.49 2.23
C CYS A 62 -11.96 8.56 0.83
N ASP A 63 -12.85 8.58 -0.16
CA ASP A 63 -12.54 8.65 -1.57
C ASP A 63 -12.03 10.04 -1.94
N MET A 64 -11.02 10.11 -2.80
CA MET A 64 -10.54 11.33 -3.44
C MET A 64 -10.48 12.55 -2.49
N ILE A 65 -9.81 12.39 -1.34
CA ILE A 65 -9.81 13.42 -0.29
C ILE A 65 -9.29 14.77 -0.75
N GLU A 66 -8.47 14.80 -1.79
CA GLU A 66 -7.90 16.02 -2.36
C GLU A 66 -8.95 16.92 -3.05
N LEU A 67 -10.15 16.40 -3.29
CA LEU A 67 -11.30 17.18 -3.78
C LEU A 67 -12.09 17.86 -2.65
N VAL A 68 -11.77 17.59 -1.39
CA VAL A 68 -12.46 18.07 -0.19
C VAL A 68 -11.48 18.84 0.68
N PRO A 69 -11.86 20.00 1.26
CA PRO A 69 -10.94 20.78 2.09
C PRO A 69 -10.42 19.99 3.29
N ALA A 70 -9.10 19.99 3.51
CA ALA A 70 -8.48 19.34 4.66
C ALA A 70 -9.01 19.90 6.00
N GLU A 71 -9.40 21.17 6.01
CA GLU A 71 -10.01 21.86 7.15
C GLU A 71 -11.34 21.23 7.56
N PHE A 72 -12.15 20.79 6.58
CA PHE A 72 -13.38 20.05 6.86
C PHE A 72 -13.07 18.71 7.53
N PHE A 73 -12.12 17.94 6.98
CA PHE A 73 -11.74 16.66 7.56
C PHE A 73 -11.23 16.84 8.99
N GLY A 74 -10.31 17.78 9.21
CA GLY A 74 -9.78 18.04 10.55
C GLY A 74 -10.88 18.41 11.55
N TRP A 75 -11.85 19.22 11.14
CA TRP A 75 -13.01 19.59 11.95
C TRP A 75 -13.94 18.40 12.23
N ALA A 76 -14.25 17.59 11.20
CA ALA A 76 -15.18 16.47 11.32
C ALA A 76 -14.56 15.31 12.10
N ILE A 77 -13.31 14.90 11.76
CA ILE A 77 -12.60 13.79 12.39
C ILE A 77 -12.39 14.08 13.88
N SER A 78 -12.01 15.31 14.25
CA SER A 78 -11.86 15.67 15.66
C SER A 78 -13.17 15.45 16.44
N ARG A 79 -14.31 15.90 15.90
CA ARG A 79 -15.63 15.71 16.53
C ARG A 79 -16.09 14.27 16.58
N VAL A 80 -15.76 13.49 15.54
CA VAL A 80 -16.02 12.05 15.55
C VAL A 80 -15.22 11.39 16.67
N LYS A 81 -13.92 11.68 16.78
CA LYS A 81 -13.03 11.05 17.77
C LYS A 81 -13.34 11.46 19.22
N GLU A 82 -13.98 12.59 19.46
CA GLU A 82 -14.52 12.93 20.78
C GLU A 82 -15.52 11.88 21.29
N ARG A 83 -16.31 11.28 20.40
CA ARG A 83 -17.34 10.30 20.72
C ARG A 83 -16.94 8.85 20.41
N TYR A 84 -16.14 8.67 19.37
CA TYR A 84 -15.64 7.38 18.87
C TYR A 84 -14.11 7.46 18.72
N PRO A 85 -13.35 7.39 19.82
CA PRO A 85 -11.89 7.65 19.81
C PRO A 85 -11.10 6.65 18.94
N ASP A 86 -11.63 5.43 18.78
CA ASP A 86 -11.00 4.36 18.00
C ASP A 86 -11.42 4.36 16.52
N ALA A 87 -12.28 5.30 16.08
CA ALA A 87 -12.69 5.38 14.69
C ALA A 87 -11.50 5.66 13.77
N LEU A 88 -11.30 4.81 12.76
CA LEU A 88 -10.18 4.90 11.81
C LEU A 88 -10.58 5.69 10.57
N PHE A 89 -9.73 6.62 10.14
CA PHE A 89 -9.91 7.37 8.89
C PHE A 89 -8.77 7.10 7.94
N ILE A 90 -9.09 6.52 6.78
CA ILE A 90 -8.16 6.21 5.70
C ILE A 90 -8.49 7.12 4.52
N GLY A 91 -7.52 7.88 4.05
CA GLY A 91 -7.69 8.80 2.93
C GLY A 91 -7.05 8.29 1.65
N GLU A 92 -7.77 8.39 0.54
CA GLU A 92 -7.20 8.21 -0.76
C GLU A 92 -6.60 9.53 -1.26
N ALA A 93 -5.29 9.58 -1.40
CA ALA A 93 -4.53 10.74 -1.87
C ALA A 93 -3.46 10.32 -2.88
N TYR A 94 -3.26 11.13 -3.90
CA TYR A 94 -2.30 10.88 -4.98
C TYR A 94 -1.15 11.90 -5.03
N GLN A 95 -1.39 13.13 -4.56
CA GLN A 95 -0.38 14.20 -4.61
C GLN A 95 0.46 14.18 -3.34
N ILE A 96 1.70 13.76 -3.48
CA ILE A 96 2.64 13.58 -2.36
C ILE A 96 2.80 14.86 -1.53
N ASP A 97 2.81 16.01 -2.18
CA ASP A 97 2.94 17.32 -1.52
C ASP A 97 1.75 17.64 -0.58
N ASN A 98 0.63 16.93 -0.76
CA ASN A 98 -0.55 17.06 0.09
C ASN A 98 -0.57 16.08 1.26
N TYR A 99 0.27 15.04 1.29
CA TYR A 99 0.22 14.01 2.33
C TYR A 99 0.33 14.60 3.73
N GLN A 100 1.33 15.43 3.97
CA GLN A 100 1.49 16.08 5.28
C GLN A 100 0.26 16.91 5.67
N ARG A 101 -0.33 17.66 4.73
CA ARG A 101 -1.52 18.47 4.96
C ARG A 101 -2.71 17.61 5.43
N TYR A 102 -2.96 16.49 4.77
CA TYR A 102 -4.10 15.63 5.15
C TYR A 102 -3.85 14.85 6.43
N LEU A 103 -2.60 14.49 6.74
CA LEU A 103 -2.24 13.88 8.02
C LEU A 103 -2.35 14.88 9.18
N GLU A 104 -1.78 16.07 9.04
CA GLU A 104 -1.69 17.04 10.15
C GLU A 104 -2.95 17.89 10.31
N LEU A 105 -3.41 18.53 9.22
CA LEU A 105 -4.59 19.36 9.23
C LEU A 105 -5.87 18.54 9.06
N GLY A 106 -5.89 17.60 8.13
CA GLY A 106 -7.00 16.71 7.85
C GLY A 106 -7.25 15.67 8.93
N LYS A 107 -6.26 15.34 9.78
CA LYS A 107 -6.33 14.37 10.88
C LYS A 107 -6.59 12.93 10.45
N PHE A 108 -6.25 12.56 9.22
CA PHE A 108 -6.31 11.18 8.80
C PHE A 108 -5.32 10.31 9.58
N ASP A 109 -5.73 9.10 9.90
CA ASP A 109 -4.86 8.12 10.54
C ASP A 109 -3.91 7.48 9.52
N LEU A 110 -4.43 7.19 8.31
CA LEU A 110 -3.68 6.58 7.22
C LEU A 110 -4.02 7.24 5.89
N LEU A 111 -3.03 7.29 5.00
CA LEU A 111 -3.22 7.62 3.58
C LEU A 111 -2.76 6.45 2.70
N TYR A 112 -3.41 6.23 1.57
CA TYR A 112 -2.92 5.28 0.56
C TYR A 112 -1.53 5.68 0.08
N ASP A 113 -0.59 4.75 0.12
CA ASP A 113 0.72 4.95 -0.51
C ASP A 113 0.67 4.54 -1.99
N LYS A 114 -0.06 5.34 -2.78
CA LYS A 114 -0.17 5.10 -4.22
C LYS A 114 1.07 5.60 -4.96
N SER A 115 1.45 6.86 -4.72
CA SER A 115 2.39 7.57 -5.59
C SER A 115 3.86 7.40 -5.21
N ILE A 116 4.17 6.68 -4.14
CA ILE A 116 5.55 6.39 -3.75
C ILE A 116 5.82 4.90 -3.89
N TYR A 117 5.40 4.07 -2.92
CA TYR A 117 5.77 2.65 -2.97
C TYR A 117 4.97 1.84 -3.97
N TYR A 118 3.64 2.07 -4.08
CA TYR A 118 2.86 1.34 -5.07
C TYR A 118 3.42 1.55 -6.48
N ASP A 119 3.48 2.80 -6.96
CA ASP A 119 3.94 3.10 -8.31
C ASP A 119 5.39 2.64 -8.55
N THR A 120 6.28 2.85 -7.56
CA THR A 120 7.67 2.38 -7.67
C THR A 120 7.76 0.86 -7.75
N LEU A 121 7.00 0.12 -6.93
CA LEU A 121 6.99 -1.35 -6.97
C LEU A 121 6.47 -1.87 -8.30
N ILE A 122 5.42 -1.26 -8.85
CA ILE A 122 4.92 -1.63 -10.18
C ILE A 122 5.98 -1.41 -11.27
N GLU A 123 6.69 -0.30 -11.22
CA GLU A 123 7.79 -0.02 -12.16
C GLU A 123 8.96 -1.00 -12.01
N VAL A 124 9.30 -1.38 -10.76
CA VAL A 124 10.31 -2.42 -10.48
C VAL A 124 9.86 -3.78 -11.01
N LEU A 125 8.63 -4.19 -10.73
CA LEU A 125 8.08 -5.46 -11.21
C LEU A 125 8.01 -5.55 -12.74
N LYS A 126 7.76 -4.43 -13.41
CA LYS A 126 7.76 -4.33 -14.89
C LYS A 126 9.17 -4.17 -15.47
N GLY A 127 10.19 -4.00 -14.64
CA GLY A 127 11.58 -3.81 -15.08
C GLY A 127 11.87 -2.41 -15.63
N TYR A 128 11.03 -1.42 -15.34
CA TYR A 128 11.25 -0.02 -15.73
C TYR A 128 12.18 0.70 -14.76
N LYS A 129 12.23 0.26 -13.51
CA LYS A 129 13.15 0.74 -12.48
C LYS A 129 13.86 -0.43 -11.80
N GLY A 130 15.03 -0.16 -11.24
CA GLY A 130 15.73 -1.07 -10.35
C GLY A 130 15.15 -1.04 -8.93
N ALA A 131 15.40 -2.11 -8.16
CA ALA A 131 14.97 -2.20 -6.77
C ALA A 131 15.57 -1.08 -5.88
N SER A 132 16.71 -0.51 -6.26
CA SER A 132 17.33 0.65 -5.61
C SER A 132 16.41 1.89 -5.53
N ALA A 133 15.44 2.01 -6.44
CA ALA A 133 14.45 3.09 -6.42
C ALA A 133 13.58 3.09 -5.14
N LEU A 134 13.44 1.95 -4.47
CA LEU A 134 12.69 1.84 -3.21
C LEU A 134 13.32 2.65 -2.07
N SER A 135 14.66 2.84 -2.08
CA SER A 135 15.35 3.69 -1.12
C SER A 135 14.96 5.17 -1.23
N GLU A 136 14.57 5.65 -2.42
CA GLU A 136 14.09 7.03 -2.58
C GLU A 136 12.71 7.22 -1.93
N GLY A 137 11.85 6.20 -1.97
CA GLY A 137 10.57 6.19 -1.25
C GLY A 137 10.78 6.35 0.26
N TRP A 138 11.77 5.66 0.82
CA TRP A 138 12.17 5.80 2.22
C TRP A 138 12.49 7.25 2.58
N LYS A 139 13.32 7.92 1.79
CA LYS A 139 13.72 9.31 2.02
C LYS A 139 12.54 10.28 1.88
N ARG A 140 11.71 10.09 0.85
CA ARG A 140 10.57 10.98 0.58
C ARG A 140 9.48 10.91 1.62
N LEU A 141 9.13 9.74 2.10
CA LEU A 141 8.11 9.55 3.15
C LEU A 141 8.60 9.98 4.53
N GLY A 142 9.90 9.78 4.84
CA GLY A 142 10.47 10.16 6.13
C GLY A 142 9.62 9.66 7.32
N GLN A 143 9.14 10.58 8.14
CA GLN A 143 8.30 10.24 9.30
C GLN A 143 6.87 9.85 8.95
N MET A 144 6.38 10.16 7.75
CA MET A 144 5.02 9.82 7.31
C MET A 144 4.84 8.32 7.03
N GLN A 145 5.91 7.54 6.94
CA GLN A 145 5.85 6.11 6.60
C GLN A 145 4.87 5.31 7.45
N SER A 146 4.80 5.58 8.77
CA SER A 146 3.88 4.88 9.68
C SER A 146 2.41 5.26 9.49
N SER A 147 2.14 6.33 8.77
CA SER A 147 0.80 6.84 8.47
C SER A 147 0.37 6.52 7.02
N MET A 148 1.11 5.65 6.35
CA MET A 148 0.73 5.15 5.02
C MET A 148 -0.03 3.83 5.14
N LEU A 149 -0.89 3.54 4.18
CA LEU A 149 -1.49 2.23 3.93
C LEU A 149 -0.84 1.65 2.69
N ASN A 150 0.05 0.67 2.89
CA ASN A 150 0.70 -0.02 1.79
C ASN A 150 -0.29 -0.97 1.12
N PHE A 151 -0.25 -1.06 -0.20
CA PHE A 151 -1.09 -1.98 -0.97
C PHE A 151 -0.44 -2.29 -2.33
N LEU A 152 -0.92 -3.32 -2.99
CA LEU A 152 -0.51 -3.67 -4.35
C LEU A 152 -1.69 -3.86 -5.31
N GLU A 153 -2.88 -4.04 -4.78
CA GLU A 153 -4.14 -4.16 -5.53
C GLU A 153 -5.26 -3.47 -4.77
N ASN A 154 -6.19 -2.88 -5.50
CA ASN A 154 -7.46 -2.37 -5.00
C ASN A 154 -8.50 -2.45 -6.14
N HIS A 155 -9.66 -1.82 -5.95
CA HIS A 155 -10.76 -1.84 -6.94
C HIS A 155 -10.51 -0.94 -8.16
N ASP A 156 -9.56 -0.01 -8.10
CA ASP A 156 -9.21 0.91 -9.18
C ASP A 156 -7.98 0.45 -9.97
N GLU A 157 -7.10 -0.31 -9.32
CA GLU A 157 -5.84 -0.76 -9.93
C GLU A 157 -5.98 -2.14 -10.56
N GLN A 158 -5.19 -2.38 -11.59
CA GLN A 158 -5.14 -3.68 -12.23
C GLN A 158 -4.53 -4.74 -11.30
N ARG A 159 -5.08 -5.94 -11.34
CA ARG A 159 -4.52 -7.10 -10.64
C ARG A 159 -3.09 -7.36 -11.08
N ILE A 160 -2.19 -7.62 -10.16
CA ILE A 160 -0.77 -7.87 -10.49
C ILE A 160 -0.64 -9.09 -11.40
N SER A 161 -1.45 -10.11 -11.20
CA SER A 161 -1.45 -11.32 -12.04
C SER A 161 -2.13 -11.13 -13.40
N SER A 162 -2.64 -9.94 -13.72
CA SER A 162 -3.27 -9.67 -15.01
C SER A 162 -2.26 -9.63 -16.16
N GLU A 163 -2.75 -9.71 -17.39
CA GLU A 163 -1.95 -9.53 -18.61
C GLU A 163 -1.33 -8.13 -18.74
N PHE A 164 -1.93 -7.15 -18.08
CA PHE A 164 -1.48 -5.75 -18.09
C PHE A 164 -0.35 -5.50 -17.10
N MET A 165 -0.10 -6.46 -16.18
CA MET A 165 0.90 -6.34 -15.14
C MET A 165 2.00 -7.42 -15.31
N VAL A 166 2.16 -8.36 -14.40
CA VAL A 166 3.26 -9.34 -14.46
C VAL A 166 2.83 -10.75 -14.90
N ARG A 167 1.54 -10.99 -15.11
CA ARG A 167 0.90 -12.23 -15.58
C ARG A 167 1.04 -13.44 -14.63
N ASP A 168 1.88 -13.36 -13.64
CA ASP A 168 2.22 -14.46 -12.74
C ASP A 168 2.31 -13.92 -11.30
N GLY A 169 1.40 -14.35 -10.44
CA GLY A 169 1.34 -13.90 -9.05
C GLY A 169 2.60 -14.23 -8.23
N MET A 170 3.37 -15.24 -8.63
CA MET A 170 4.65 -15.56 -7.97
C MET A 170 5.69 -14.45 -8.18
N LYS A 171 5.66 -13.77 -9.32
CA LYS A 171 6.56 -12.63 -9.58
C LYS A 171 6.29 -11.43 -8.68
N ALA A 172 5.08 -11.34 -8.12
CA ALA A 172 4.71 -10.28 -7.18
C ALA A 172 5.20 -10.51 -5.75
N ILE A 173 5.63 -11.71 -5.39
CA ILE A 173 6.05 -12.07 -4.02
C ILE A 173 7.10 -11.11 -3.43
N PRO A 174 8.14 -10.67 -4.17
CA PRO A 174 9.09 -9.66 -3.69
C PRO A 174 8.41 -8.35 -3.29
N ALA A 175 7.47 -7.87 -4.09
CA ALA A 175 6.73 -6.63 -3.81
C ALA A 175 5.80 -6.78 -2.60
N VAL A 176 5.15 -7.93 -2.44
CA VAL A 176 4.34 -8.26 -1.25
C VAL A 176 5.21 -8.27 0.00
N ALA A 177 6.39 -8.91 -0.07
CA ALA A 177 7.33 -8.96 1.04
C ALA A 177 7.82 -7.55 1.42
N PHE A 178 8.15 -6.71 0.43
CA PHE A 178 8.50 -5.32 0.68
C PHE A 178 7.34 -4.55 1.34
N SER A 179 6.16 -4.54 0.73
CA SER A 179 5.01 -3.76 1.20
C SER A 179 4.54 -4.15 2.60
N ALA A 180 4.63 -5.43 2.96
CA ALA A 180 4.16 -5.93 4.25
C ALA A 180 5.23 -5.91 5.36
N LEU A 181 6.54 -5.83 5.01
CA LEU A 181 7.61 -6.05 5.98
C LEU A 181 8.57 -4.86 6.12
N PHE A 182 8.62 -3.94 5.16
CA PHE A 182 9.66 -2.91 5.13
C PHE A 182 9.50 -1.84 6.22
N ASN A 183 8.30 -1.39 6.48
CA ASN A 183 8.02 -0.35 7.46
C ASN A 183 6.86 -0.74 8.41
N LYS A 184 6.41 0.20 9.26
CA LYS A 184 5.31 -0.02 10.22
C LYS A 184 3.93 0.19 9.59
N ALA A 185 3.85 0.66 8.35
CA ALA A 185 2.59 0.86 7.66
C ALA A 185 1.83 -0.45 7.53
N PRO A 186 0.52 -0.47 7.79
CA PRO A 186 -0.28 -1.65 7.52
C PRO A 186 -0.31 -1.97 6.03
N PHE A 187 -0.45 -3.24 5.71
CA PHE A 187 -0.62 -3.73 4.35
C PHE A 187 -2.07 -4.10 4.09
N MET A 188 -2.68 -3.47 3.10
CA MET A 188 -4.02 -3.79 2.64
C MET A 188 -3.97 -4.94 1.63
N LEU A 189 -4.56 -6.07 1.98
CA LEU A 189 -4.73 -7.20 1.08
C LEU A 189 -6.07 -7.07 0.35
N TYR A 190 -6.05 -7.00 -0.97
CA TYR A 190 -7.27 -7.01 -1.77
C TYR A 190 -7.75 -8.44 -1.98
N PHE A 191 -9.05 -8.69 -1.88
CA PHE A 191 -9.64 -10.03 -1.91
C PHE A 191 -9.27 -10.80 -3.20
N GLY A 192 -8.79 -12.04 -3.06
CA GLY A 192 -8.32 -12.88 -4.16
C GLY A 192 -6.87 -12.65 -4.58
N GLN A 193 -6.23 -11.55 -4.16
CA GLN A 193 -4.83 -11.26 -4.45
C GLN A 193 -3.91 -12.39 -3.96
N GLU A 194 -4.21 -12.96 -2.80
CA GLU A 194 -3.47 -14.06 -2.19
C GLU A 194 -3.54 -15.38 -2.96
N PHE A 195 -4.40 -15.46 -3.96
CA PHE A 195 -4.50 -16.59 -4.87
C PHE A 195 -3.97 -16.28 -6.27
N GLY A 196 -3.53 -15.05 -6.52
CA GLY A 196 -3.09 -14.62 -7.84
C GLY A 196 -4.27 -14.37 -8.80
N GLU A 197 -5.39 -13.82 -8.28
CA GLU A 197 -6.51 -13.42 -9.12
C GLU A 197 -6.08 -12.45 -10.21
N SER A 198 -6.52 -12.70 -11.44
CA SER A 198 -6.06 -11.94 -12.61
C SER A 198 -7.02 -10.87 -13.11
N GLY A 199 -8.31 -10.96 -12.76
CA GLY A 199 -9.33 -10.05 -13.29
C GLY A 199 -9.48 -10.12 -14.81
N MET A 200 -9.14 -11.26 -15.43
CA MET A 200 -9.08 -11.43 -16.89
C MET A 200 -10.27 -12.23 -17.44
N LEU A 201 -11.25 -12.52 -16.61
CA LEU A 201 -12.50 -13.18 -16.99
C LEU A 201 -13.66 -12.16 -16.97
N GLU A 202 -14.86 -12.64 -16.69
CA GLU A 202 -16.07 -11.80 -16.66
C GLU A 202 -16.22 -10.98 -15.37
N GLU A 203 -15.34 -11.23 -14.38
CA GLU A 203 -15.28 -10.53 -13.10
C GLU A 203 -14.65 -9.13 -13.19
N GLY A 204 -14.12 -8.74 -14.33
CA GLY A 204 -13.49 -7.44 -14.52
C GLY A 204 -14.47 -6.27 -14.41
N PHE A 205 -14.00 -5.11 -13.99
CA PHE A 205 -14.80 -3.90 -13.83
C PHE A 205 -15.42 -3.43 -15.15
N SER A 206 -14.66 -3.50 -16.24
CA SER A 206 -15.10 -3.15 -17.60
C SER A 206 -14.90 -4.34 -18.55
N GLY A 207 -15.17 -5.56 -18.11
CA GLY A 207 -14.84 -6.78 -18.81
C GLY A 207 -13.44 -7.29 -18.49
N LYS A 208 -12.71 -7.78 -19.47
CA LYS A 208 -11.38 -8.39 -19.30
C LYS A 208 -10.27 -7.33 -19.25
N ASP A 209 -10.34 -6.42 -18.30
CA ASP A 209 -9.41 -5.29 -18.19
C ASP A 209 -8.37 -5.43 -17.05
N GLY A 210 -8.34 -6.58 -16.38
CA GLY A 210 -7.41 -6.85 -15.30
C GLY A 210 -7.78 -6.22 -13.97
N ARG A 211 -8.99 -5.64 -13.85
CA ARG A 211 -9.54 -5.11 -12.59
C ARG A 211 -10.75 -5.92 -12.19
N THR A 212 -11.00 -6.04 -10.90
CA THR A 212 -12.21 -6.70 -10.39
C THR A 212 -13.15 -5.69 -9.76
N SER A 213 -14.45 -5.89 -10.01
CA SER A 213 -15.49 -5.07 -9.40
C SER A 213 -15.59 -5.29 -7.89
N ILE A 214 -15.95 -4.24 -7.15
CA ILE A 214 -16.32 -4.33 -5.73
C ILE A 214 -17.81 -4.66 -5.53
N PHE A 215 -18.57 -4.83 -6.60
CA PHE A 215 -20.00 -5.13 -6.52
C PHE A 215 -20.24 -6.61 -6.24
N ASP A 216 -21.22 -6.90 -5.40
CA ASP A 216 -21.53 -8.25 -4.90
C ASP A 216 -21.95 -9.25 -5.98
N TYR A 217 -22.44 -8.80 -7.12
CA TYR A 217 -22.83 -9.65 -8.22
C TYR A 217 -21.65 -10.24 -9.01
N THR A 218 -20.42 -9.82 -8.71
CA THR A 218 -19.21 -10.33 -9.36
C THR A 218 -18.61 -11.46 -8.53
N LEU A 219 -18.64 -12.67 -9.07
CA LEU A 219 -18.01 -13.82 -8.45
C LEU A 219 -16.53 -13.91 -8.86
N VAL A 220 -15.63 -13.83 -7.89
CA VAL A 220 -14.19 -13.98 -8.12
C VAL A 220 -13.82 -15.47 -8.18
N PRO A 221 -13.34 -15.97 -9.35
CA PRO A 221 -13.14 -17.40 -9.59
C PRO A 221 -12.14 -18.06 -8.63
N SER A 222 -11.05 -17.40 -8.28
CA SER A 222 -10.03 -17.91 -7.35
C SER A 222 -10.60 -18.10 -5.93
N ILE A 223 -11.40 -17.15 -5.45
CA ILE A 223 -12.09 -17.27 -4.15
C ILE A 223 -13.06 -18.44 -4.17
N ASN A 224 -13.84 -18.59 -5.25
CA ASN A 224 -14.75 -19.70 -5.38
C ASN A 224 -14.00 -21.06 -5.37
N ARG A 225 -12.86 -21.14 -6.05
CA ARG A 225 -12.00 -22.34 -5.99
C ARG A 225 -11.46 -22.60 -4.58
N PHE A 226 -11.09 -21.56 -3.86
CA PHE A 226 -10.63 -21.68 -2.46
C PHE A 226 -11.73 -22.25 -1.56
N LEU A 227 -12.91 -21.66 -1.59
CA LEU A 227 -14.07 -22.08 -0.77
C LEU A 227 -14.48 -23.53 -1.03
N ASN A 228 -14.30 -24.00 -2.26
CA ASN A 228 -14.61 -25.38 -2.66
C ASN A 228 -13.43 -26.36 -2.56
N GLY A 229 -12.30 -25.95 -2.01
CA GLY A 229 -11.10 -26.80 -1.90
C GLY A 229 -10.43 -27.15 -3.23
N LYS A 230 -10.67 -26.36 -4.28
CA LYS A 230 -10.28 -26.63 -5.68
C LYS A 230 -9.17 -25.71 -6.18
N LEU A 231 -8.40 -25.06 -5.31
CA LEU A 231 -7.25 -24.26 -5.74
C LEU A 231 -6.29 -25.06 -6.60
N THR A 232 -5.79 -24.45 -7.66
CA THR A 232 -4.73 -25.00 -8.50
C THR A 232 -3.42 -25.15 -7.71
N LYS A 233 -2.41 -25.79 -8.28
CA LYS A 233 -1.08 -25.91 -7.67
C LYS A 233 -0.42 -24.54 -7.53
N GLU A 234 -0.58 -23.69 -8.53
CA GLU A 234 -0.04 -22.35 -8.57
C GLU A 234 -0.70 -21.45 -7.51
N GLU A 235 -2.02 -21.39 -7.47
CA GLU A 235 -2.78 -20.65 -6.44
C GLU A 235 -2.41 -21.09 -5.02
N LYS A 236 -2.22 -22.38 -4.78
CA LYS A 236 -1.73 -22.89 -3.49
C LYS A 236 -0.33 -22.41 -3.16
N SER A 237 0.55 -22.30 -4.15
CA SER A 237 1.92 -21.81 -3.96
C SER A 237 1.94 -20.33 -3.61
N ILE A 238 1.16 -19.53 -4.33
CA ILE A 238 1.00 -18.09 -4.06
C ILE A 238 0.41 -17.89 -2.67
N TYR A 239 -0.70 -18.57 -2.36
CA TYR A 239 -1.35 -18.49 -1.05
C TYR A 239 -0.42 -18.83 0.12
N LYS A 240 0.42 -19.87 -0.06
CA LYS A 240 1.41 -20.25 0.94
C LYS A 240 2.39 -19.10 1.21
N LYS A 241 2.91 -18.45 0.17
CA LYS A 241 3.84 -17.31 0.29
C LYS A 241 3.17 -16.12 0.99
N TYR A 242 1.97 -15.74 0.58
CA TYR A 242 1.21 -14.68 1.26
C TYR A 242 1.00 -14.99 2.73
N LYS A 243 0.59 -16.20 3.06
CA LYS A 243 0.39 -16.63 4.45
C LYS A 243 1.66 -16.53 5.29
N GLU A 244 2.83 -16.89 4.73
CA GLU A 244 4.13 -16.80 5.40
C GLU A 244 4.52 -15.33 5.63
N ILE A 245 4.37 -14.47 4.61
CA ILE A 245 4.67 -13.03 4.70
C ILE A 245 3.75 -12.37 5.74
N LEU A 246 2.44 -12.54 5.62
CA LEU A 246 1.47 -11.90 6.51
C LEU A 246 1.60 -12.40 7.96
N LYS A 247 1.90 -13.68 8.17
CA LYS A 247 2.22 -14.20 9.49
C LYS A 247 3.48 -13.53 10.08
N SER A 248 4.48 -13.26 9.25
CA SER A 248 5.68 -12.54 9.70
C SER A 248 5.36 -11.09 10.03
N ALA A 249 4.56 -10.42 9.19
CA ALA A 249 4.13 -9.04 9.37
C ALA A 249 3.42 -8.78 10.70
N THR A 250 2.68 -9.77 11.24
CA THR A 250 1.99 -9.66 12.54
C THR A 250 2.91 -9.84 13.76
N THR A 251 4.19 -10.16 13.56
CA THR A 251 5.14 -10.25 14.68
C THR A 251 5.60 -8.88 15.14
N SER A 252 6.01 -8.75 16.41
CA SER A 252 6.43 -7.47 16.99
C SER A 252 7.57 -6.78 16.24
N ILE A 253 8.46 -7.55 15.61
CA ILE A 253 9.58 -7.04 14.79
C ILE A 253 9.05 -6.24 13.61
N PHE A 254 8.01 -6.73 12.94
CA PHE A 254 7.47 -6.09 11.74
C PHE A 254 6.32 -5.12 12.03
N SER A 255 5.46 -5.41 13.01
CA SER A 255 4.34 -4.53 13.34
C SER A 255 4.77 -3.23 14.04
N TYR A 256 5.80 -3.29 14.89
CA TYR A 256 6.20 -2.15 15.73
C TYR A 256 7.67 -1.76 15.58
N GLY A 257 8.45 -2.57 14.88
CA GLY A 257 9.90 -2.40 14.77
C GLY A 257 10.29 -1.22 13.90
N GLU A 258 11.47 -0.65 14.20
CA GLU A 258 12.13 0.31 13.32
C GLU A 258 12.77 -0.40 12.13
N SER A 259 12.88 0.34 11.03
CA SER A 259 13.49 -0.12 9.79
C SER A 259 14.83 0.56 9.56
N PHE A 260 15.71 -0.14 8.86
CA PHE A 260 16.96 0.44 8.37
C PHE A 260 17.25 -0.07 6.95
N ASP A 261 17.27 0.84 6.00
CA ASP A 261 17.60 0.55 4.61
C ASP A 261 19.10 0.27 4.46
N LEU A 262 19.46 -0.86 3.85
CA LEU A 262 20.83 -1.26 3.62
C LEU A 262 21.32 -0.98 2.18
N GLY A 263 20.51 -0.34 1.33
CA GLY A 263 20.83 -0.10 -0.08
C GLY A 263 22.14 0.66 -0.29
N TYR A 264 22.37 1.71 0.50
CA TYR A 264 23.57 2.57 0.34
C TYR A 264 24.90 1.89 0.70
N VAL A 265 24.91 0.80 1.51
CA VAL A 265 26.12 0.06 1.90
C VAL A 265 26.30 -1.23 1.09
N ASN A 266 25.35 -1.53 0.21
CA ASN A 266 25.38 -2.69 -0.67
C ASN A 266 25.33 -2.25 -2.14
N PRO A 267 26.41 -1.61 -2.64
CA PRO A 267 26.48 -1.22 -4.05
C PRO A 267 26.61 -2.45 -4.95
N HIS A 268 26.54 -2.23 -6.24
CA HIS A 268 26.71 -3.31 -7.22
C HIS A 268 28.04 -4.07 -7.03
N SER A 269 27.95 -5.38 -6.95
CA SER A 269 29.08 -6.29 -6.80
C SER A 269 28.76 -7.66 -7.45
N GLU A 270 29.69 -8.60 -7.41
CA GLU A 270 29.45 -9.99 -7.83
C GLU A 270 28.29 -10.65 -7.06
N TYR A 271 28.09 -10.26 -5.78
CA TYR A 271 27.15 -10.90 -4.85
C TYR A 271 25.97 -10.02 -4.46
N PHE A 272 25.84 -8.83 -5.01
CA PHE A 272 24.69 -7.94 -4.79
C PHE A 272 24.47 -7.01 -5.98
N ASN A 273 23.28 -7.07 -6.54
CA ASN A 273 22.86 -6.16 -7.61
C ASN A 273 21.68 -5.30 -7.14
N PRO A 274 21.89 -4.02 -6.80
CA PRO A 274 20.85 -3.14 -6.30
C PRO A 274 19.71 -2.87 -7.29
N GLU A 275 19.91 -3.16 -8.58
CA GLU A 275 18.84 -3.08 -9.57
C GLU A 275 17.83 -4.25 -9.44
N LYS A 276 18.24 -5.35 -8.83
CA LYS A 276 17.50 -6.59 -8.74
C LYS A 276 17.22 -7.04 -7.31
N GLN A 277 17.98 -6.56 -6.35
CA GLN A 277 17.92 -6.97 -4.95
C GLN A 277 17.74 -5.79 -4.02
N PHE A 278 17.03 -6.04 -2.94
CA PHE A 278 16.83 -5.07 -1.86
C PHE A 278 17.08 -5.74 -0.51
N ALA A 279 17.73 -5.04 0.40
CA ALA A 279 17.99 -5.56 1.74
C ALA A 279 17.71 -4.47 2.80
N PHE A 280 17.12 -4.90 3.91
CA PHE A 280 16.83 -4.01 5.03
C PHE A 280 16.80 -4.76 6.36
N LEU A 281 16.97 -4.02 7.44
CA LEU A 281 16.81 -4.52 8.80
C LEU A 281 15.48 -4.06 9.39
N ARG A 282 14.96 -4.90 10.27
CA ARG A 282 13.87 -4.56 11.19
C ARG A 282 14.28 -4.89 12.61
N SER A 283 13.91 -4.04 13.58
CA SER A 283 14.20 -4.31 14.98
C SER A 283 13.09 -3.85 15.91
N SER A 284 12.77 -4.66 16.91
CA SER A 284 11.87 -4.32 17.99
C SER A 284 12.35 -4.95 19.29
N LYS A 285 12.51 -4.13 20.34
CA LYS A 285 12.89 -4.59 21.72
C LYS A 285 14.14 -5.47 21.74
N GLY A 286 15.18 -5.09 20.98
CA GLY A 286 16.46 -5.79 20.90
C GLY A 286 16.45 -7.10 20.12
N LYS A 287 15.35 -7.42 19.44
CA LYS A 287 15.28 -8.53 18.49
C LYS A 287 15.25 -7.97 17.07
N GLY A 288 16.04 -8.55 16.19
CA GLY A 288 16.18 -8.08 14.83
C GLY A 288 15.86 -9.15 13.77
N ALA A 289 15.66 -8.68 12.56
CA ALA A 289 15.60 -9.50 11.36
C ALA A 289 16.23 -8.75 10.18
N LEU A 290 17.07 -9.46 9.43
CA LEU A 290 17.49 -9.05 8.10
C LEU A 290 16.50 -9.63 7.09
N VAL A 291 15.96 -8.78 6.24
CA VAL A 291 15.13 -9.19 5.09
C VAL A 291 15.92 -8.90 3.83
N VAL A 292 16.03 -9.91 2.97
CA VAL A 292 16.65 -9.79 1.65
C VAL A 292 15.63 -10.22 0.60
N ILE A 293 15.48 -9.40 -0.42
CA ILE A 293 14.45 -9.58 -1.46
C ILE A 293 15.16 -9.69 -2.81
N ASN A 294 14.74 -10.65 -3.63
CA ASN A 294 15.21 -10.83 -4.99
C ASN A 294 14.06 -10.62 -6.00
N PHE A 295 14.11 -9.53 -6.74
CA PHE A 295 13.18 -9.21 -7.83
C PHE A 295 13.58 -9.83 -9.17
N ASP A 296 14.72 -10.52 -9.23
CA ASP A 296 15.21 -11.12 -10.47
C ASP A 296 14.50 -12.45 -10.80
N SER A 297 14.40 -12.73 -12.09
CA SER A 297 13.97 -14.01 -12.64
C SER A 297 14.97 -15.15 -12.41
N GLN A 298 16.16 -14.84 -11.95
CA GLN A 298 17.21 -15.82 -11.63
C GLN A 298 17.43 -15.92 -10.11
N PRO A 299 17.69 -17.12 -9.58
CA PRO A 299 18.15 -17.26 -8.21
C PRO A 299 19.51 -16.58 -8.05
N ALA A 300 19.79 -16.11 -6.84
CA ALA A 300 21.02 -15.38 -6.55
C ALA A 300 21.69 -15.86 -5.26
N ASP A 301 23.02 -15.95 -5.30
CA ASP A 301 23.88 -16.03 -4.12
C ASP A 301 24.22 -14.60 -3.70
N ILE A 302 23.67 -14.15 -2.56
CA ILE A 302 23.72 -12.76 -2.13
C ILE A 302 24.59 -12.61 -0.89
N GLN A 303 25.39 -11.54 -0.86
CA GLN A 303 26.14 -11.13 0.33
C GLN A 303 25.72 -9.73 0.73
N VAL A 304 25.26 -9.56 1.98
CA VAL A 304 24.78 -8.29 2.53
C VAL A 304 25.75 -7.77 3.59
N ASN A 305 26.18 -6.52 3.43
CA ASN A 305 26.90 -5.78 4.46
C ASN A 305 25.88 -5.13 5.41
N ILE A 306 26.17 -5.19 6.71
CA ILE A 306 25.42 -4.44 7.74
C ILE A 306 26.42 -3.54 8.46
N PRO A 307 26.31 -2.22 8.37
CA PRO A 307 27.26 -1.32 9.01
C PRO A 307 27.01 -1.23 10.52
N LEU A 308 28.05 -0.94 11.30
CA LEU A 308 27.96 -0.85 12.76
C LEU A 308 26.85 0.12 13.24
N HIS A 309 26.76 1.28 12.61
CA HIS A 309 25.73 2.28 12.98
C HIS A 309 24.29 1.82 12.72
N ALA A 310 24.05 0.79 11.90
CA ALA A 310 22.73 0.17 11.76
C ALA A 310 22.36 -0.62 13.02
N PHE A 311 23.32 -1.33 13.62
CA PHE A 311 23.11 -1.99 14.91
C PHE A 311 22.84 -0.97 16.01
N GLU A 312 23.62 0.11 16.06
CA GLU A 312 23.46 1.20 17.02
C GLU A 312 22.09 1.87 16.88
N TYR A 313 21.71 2.27 15.64
CA TYR A 313 20.41 2.91 15.37
C TYR A 313 19.23 2.02 15.77
N LEU A 314 19.31 0.73 15.49
CA LEU A 314 18.25 -0.23 15.79
C LEU A 314 18.32 -0.81 17.20
N ASN A 315 19.28 -0.37 18.03
CA ASN A 315 19.55 -0.91 19.35
C ASN A 315 19.68 -2.44 19.35
N LEU A 316 20.42 -2.96 18.36
CA LEU A 316 20.75 -4.36 18.21
C LEU A 316 22.18 -4.64 18.71
N LYS A 317 22.41 -5.84 19.25
CA LYS A 317 23.74 -6.28 19.61
C LYS A 317 24.34 -7.10 18.50
N GLU A 318 25.64 -6.89 18.24
CA GLU A 318 26.39 -7.77 17.36
C GLU A 318 26.54 -9.17 18.01
N SER A 319 26.65 -10.18 17.19
CA SER A 319 26.90 -11.57 17.57
C SER A 319 27.91 -12.20 16.61
N ASP A 320 28.38 -13.39 16.92
CA ASP A 320 29.32 -14.12 16.03
C ASP A 320 28.76 -14.39 14.62
N LYS A 321 27.43 -14.49 14.52
CA LYS A 321 26.75 -14.71 13.24
C LYS A 321 26.36 -13.43 12.53
N PHE A 322 26.18 -12.35 13.26
CA PHE A 322 25.68 -11.06 12.76
C PHE A 322 26.49 -9.94 13.38
N ASN A 323 27.43 -9.41 12.64
CA ASN A 323 28.29 -8.32 13.05
C ASN A 323 28.60 -7.40 11.87
N SER A 324 29.20 -6.24 12.16
CA SER A 324 29.53 -5.24 11.14
C SER A 324 30.80 -5.54 10.33
N ARG A 325 31.50 -6.61 10.65
CA ARG A 325 32.78 -6.98 10.00
C ARG A 325 32.58 -8.00 8.90
N ASP A 326 31.61 -8.89 9.05
CA ASP A 326 31.38 -10.00 8.14
C ASP A 326 30.15 -9.75 7.26
N LYS A 327 30.22 -10.20 6.01
CA LYS A 327 29.09 -10.20 5.10
C LYS A 327 28.18 -11.39 5.40
N ILE A 328 26.87 -11.14 5.43
CA ILE A 328 25.89 -12.22 5.58
C ILE A 328 25.60 -12.81 4.20
N SER A 329 25.96 -14.09 4.02
CA SER A 329 25.71 -14.81 2.78
C SER A 329 24.41 -15.58 2.82
N CYS A 330 23.61 -15.51 1.76
CA CYS A 330 22.38 -16.26 1.61
C CYS A 330 22.08 -16.61 0.14
N LYS A 331 21.25 -17.64 -0.05
CA LYS A 331 20.72 -18.01 -1.37
C LYS A 331 19.25 -17.71 -1.42
N ILE A 332 18.80 -17.02 -2.47
CA ILE A 332 17.39 -16.65 -2.65
C ILE A 332 16.96 -17.12 -4.04
N ALA A 333 15.80 -17.74 -4.11
CA ALA A 333 15.19 -18.14 -5.38
C ALA A 333 14.80 -16.93 -6.24
N SER A 334 14.47 -17.18 -7.50
CA SER A 334 13.88 -16.18 -8.38
C SER A 334 12.56 -15.65 -7.78
N TYR A 335 12.35 -14.35 -7.85
CA TYR A 335 11.14 -13.67 -7.36
C TYR A 335 10.75 -14.10 -5.93
N ASP A 336 11.70 -14.08 -5.00
CA ASP A 336 11.48 -14.53 -3.62
C ASP A 336 12.14 -13.60 -2.61
N TYR A 337 11.98 -13.92 -1.35
CA TYR A 337 12.56 -13.19 -0.22
C TYR A 337 13.06 -14.15 0.85
N LEU A 338 13.88 -13.65 1.75
CA LEU A 338 14.38 -14.37 2.90
C LEU A 338 14.36 -13.49 4.14
N ILE A 339 13.90 -14.04 5.25
CA ILE A 339 13.97 -13.43 6.58
C ILE A 339 14.97 -14.19 7.41
N ILE A 340 16.02 -13.52 7.88
CA ILE A 340 17.04 -14.06 8.76
C ILE A 340 16.91 -13.37 10.10
N LYS A 341 16.64 -14.13 11.17
CA LYS A 341 16.53 -13.58 12.54
C LYS A 341 17.92 -13.32 13.09
N LEU A 342 18.11 -12.14 13.65
CA LEU A 342 19.33 -11.67 14.31
C LEU A 342 19.32 -11.99 15.79
#